data_2d44bc38443ef79084effa053f067f34
#
_entry.id   2d44bc38443ef79084effa053f067f34
#
_cell.length_a   1.000
_cell.length_b   1.000
_cell.length_c   1.000
_cell.angle_alpha   90.00
_cell.angle_beta   90.00
_cell.angle_gamma   90.00
#
_symmetry.space_group_name_H-M   'P 1'
#
loop_
_entity.id
_entity.type
_entity.pdbx_description
1 polymer ?
#
loop_
_entity_poly.entity_id
_entity_poly.type
_entity_poly.pdbx_seq_one_letter_code
_entity_poly.pdbx_strand_id
1 'polypeptide(L)'
;MRYFHISFCLIALIFISSCNFTQVVINTNAKANYDIGFDESVPSLLNEKIKSVFNFNAADENNANAKIHIKNYTLNEYSIYAGSALRSLEGEITARFQLEIKTSEKTYNKNIKIVKRYKSNELNPFAEKEMKKTIEENIYKEILDQIIRELILFEM
;
A
#
# COMPACT_ATOMS: atom_id res chain seq x y z
N MET A 1 -30.78 -43.37 11.24
CA MET A 1 -30.83 -41.93 10.94
C MET A 1 -30.08 -41.04 11.93
N ARG A 2 -30.13 -41.27 13.27
CA ARG A 2 -29.45 -40.42 14.27
C ARG A 2 -27.91 -40.35 14.08
N TYR A 3 -27.24 -41.41 13.74
CA TYR A 3 -25.79 -41.44 13.53
C TYR A 3 -25.33 -40.68 12.29
N PHE A 4 -26.16 -40.60 11.25
CA PHE A 4 -25.86 -39.86 10.03
C PHE A 4 -25.81 -38.36 10.28
N HIS A 5 -26.70 -37.80 11.10
CA HIS A 5 -26.72 -36.38 11.46
C HIS A 5 -25.51 -35.99 12.34
N ILE A 6 -25.10 -36.89 13.26
CA ILE A 6 -23.93 -36.67 14.12
C ILE A 6 -22.66 -36.63 13.29
N SER A 7 -22.51 -37.58 12.33
CA SER A 7 -21.35 -37.62 11.42
C SER A 7 -21.29 -36.38 10.53
N PHE A 8 -22.42 -35.90 10.03
CA PHE A 8 -22.47 -34.68 9.18
C PHE A 8 -22.11 -33.41 9.97
N CYS A 9 -22.59 -33.27 11.22
CA CYS A 9 -22.19 -32.16 12.11
C CYS A 9 -20.69 -32.16 12.44
N LEU A 10 -20.10 -33.35 12.63
CA LEU A 10 -18.67 -33.47 12.94
C LEU A 10 -17.78 -33.08 11.75
N ILE A 11 -18.20 -33.44 10.53
CA ILE A 11 -17.52 -33.05 9.31
C ILE A 11 -17.64 -31.52 9.07
N ALA A 12 -18.82 -30.92 9.30
CA ALA A 12 -19.04 -29.49 9.18
C ALA A 12 -18.16 -28.67 10.14
N LEU A 13 -17.93 -29.17 11.37
CA LEU A 13 -17.05 -28.52 12.36
C LEU A 13 -15.58 -28.48 11.92
N ILE A 14 -15.11 -29.46 11.17
CA ILE A 14 -13.73 -29.50 10.65
C ILE A 14 -13.50 -28.42 9.58
N PHE A 15 -14.52 -28.09 8.78
CA PHE A 15 -14.41 -27.04 7.75
C PHE A 15 -14.41 -25.61 8.32
N ILE A 16 -14.95 -25.39 9.53
CA ILE A 16 -14.99 -24.07 10.14
C ILE A 16 -13.64 -23.70 10.79
N SER A 17 -12.81 -24.69 11.17
CA SER A 17 -11.52 -24.46 11.84
C SER A 17 -10.34 -24.16 10.89
N SER A 18 -10.53 -24.18 9.56
CA SER A 18 -9.42 -24.04 8.60
C SER A 18 -9.08 -22.60 8.17
N CYS A 19 -9.81 -21.58 8.66
CA CYS A 19 -9.46 -20.18 8.43
C CYS A 19 -8.64 -19.61 9.62
N ASN A 20 -7.43 -20.11 9.83
CA ASN A 20 -6.45 -19.37 10.62
C ASN A 20 -5.95 -18.17 9.79
N PHE A 21 -6.72 -17.07 9.85
CA PHE A 21 -6.25 -15.78 9.39
C PHE A 21 -5.22 -15.28 10.41
N THR A 22 -3.97 -15.72 10.27
CA THR A 22 -2.89 -15.12 11.03
C THR A 22 -2.73 -13.70 10.52
N GLN A 23 -3.18 -12.76 11.33
CA GLN A 23 -2.84 -11.35 11.15
C GLN A 23 -1.31 -11.28 11.19
N VAL A 24 -0.66 -11.00 10.05
CA VAL A 24 0.75 -10.70 10.04
C VAL A 24 0.90 -9.37 10.77
N VAL A 25 1.11 -9.45 12.08
CA VAL A 25 1.55 -8.30 12.87
C VAL A 25 2.96 -8.03 12.39
N ILE A 26 3.09 -7.06 11.50
CA ILE A 26 4.39 -6.55 11.07
C ILE A 26 5.02 -5.95 12.31
N ASN A 27 5.85 -6.75 12.97
CA ASN A 27 6.60 -6.31 14.13
C ASN A 27 7.72 -5.42 13.58
N THR A 28 7.45 -4.10 13.48
CA THR A 28 8.41 -3.08 13.03
C THR A 28 9.61 -2.92 13.98
N ASN A 29 9.76 -3.84 14.95
CA ASN A 29 10.89 -3.95 15.84
C ASN A 29 12.15 -4.56 15.18
N ALA A 30 12.11 -4.93 13.91
CA ALA A 30 13.34 -5.14 13.17
C ALA A 30 14.04 -3.79 13.05
N LYS A 31 15.03 -3.56 13.88
CA LYS A 31 15.99 -2.44 13.84
C LYS A 31 16.88 -2.56 12.59
N ALA A 32 16.29 -2.80 11.45
CA ALA A 32 17.01 -2.74 10.21
C ALA A 32 17.26 -1.25 9.91
N ASN A 33 18.51 -0.87 9.88
CA ASN A 33 18.95 0.46 9.50
C ASN A 33 18.80 0.59 8.00
N TYR A 34 17.73 1.24 7.54
CA TYR A 34 17.49 1.54 6.13
C TYR A 34 17.88 2.99 5.85
N ASP A 35 18.62 3.22 4.79
CA ASP A 35 18.84 4.55 4.20
C ASP A 35 17.74 4.78 3.14
N ILE A 36 16.88 5.79 3.34
CA ILE A 36 15.73 6.04 2.44
C ILE A 36 15.93 7.34 1.69
N GLY A 37 16.09 7.22 0.36
CA GLY A 37 16.16 8.32 -0.58
C GLY A 37 14.86 8.52 -1.37
N PHE A 38 14.61 9.75 -1.76
CA PHE A 38 13.46 10.14 -2.58
C PHE A 38 13.95 11.01 -3.72
N ASP A 39 13.33 10.86 -4.90
CA ASP A 39 13.55 11.83 -5.95
C ASP A 39 12.57 13.04 -5.81
N GLU A 40 12.76 14.04 -6.66
CA GLU A 40 11.98 15.28 -6.65
C GLU A 40 10.49 15.07 -6.98
N SER A 41 10.14 13.92 -7.57
CA SER A 41 8.74 13.60 -7.93
C SER A 41 7.89 13.25 -6.72
N VAL A 42 8.51 12.85 -5.60
CA VAL A 42 7.80 12.38 -4.40
C VAL A 42 7.31 13.56 -3.57
N PRO A 43 5.99 13.67 -3.30
CA PRO A 43 5.44 14.75 -2.47
C PRO A 43 6.06 14.78 -1.07
N SER A 44 6.34 16.00 -0.56
CA SER A 44 6.94 16.18 0.77
C SER A 44 6.15 15.50 1.89
N LEU A 45 4.81 15.57 1.83
CA LEU A 45 3.93 14.92 2.80
C LEU A 45 4.09 13.39 2.81
N LEU A 46 4.23 12.77 1.64
CA LEU A 46 4.48 11.32 1.54
C LEU A 46 5.87 10.97 2.07
N ASN A 47 6.88 11.77 1.73
CA ASN A 47 8.25 11.62 2.23
C ASN A 47 8.29 11.65 3.77
N GLU A 48 7.64 12.66 4.40
CA GLU A 48 7.57 12.77 5.87
C GLU A 48 6.87 11.57 6.50
N LYS A 49 5.75 11.10 5.91
CA LYS A 49 5.03 9.91 6.40
C LYS A 49 5.91 8.66 6.33
N ILE A 50 6.63 8.44 5.23
CA ILE A 50 7.52 7.29 5.09
C ILE A 50 8.66 7.38 6.13
N LYS A 51 9.31 8.52 6.25
CA LYS A 51 10.38 8.73 7.24
C LYS A 51 9.91 8.49 8.67
N SER A 52 8.70 8.92 9.02
CA SER A 52 8.15 8.74 10.37
C SER A 52 7.90 7.27 10.74
N VAL A 53 7.51 6.43 9.77
CA VAL A 53 7.25 5.00 9.99
C VAL A 53 8.55 4.22 10.16
N PHE A 54 9.57 4.55 9.40
CA PHE A 54 10.85 3.85 9.45
C PHE A 54 11.79 4.37 10.56
N ASN A 55 11.31 5.26 11.47
CA ASN A 55 12.07 5.82 12.59
C ASN A 55 13.49 6.21 12.16
N PHE A 56 13.54 7.09 11.16
CA PHE A 56 14.79 7.53 10.59
C PHE A 56 15.63 8.31 11.64
N ASN A 57 16.34 7.58 12.47
CA ASN A 57 17.48 8.17 13.18
C ASN A 57 18.55 8.38 12.12
N ALA A 58 18.78 9.63 11.77
CA ALA A 58 19.81 10.07 10.81
C ALA A 58 21.25 9.81 11.31
N ALA A 59 21.44 8.77 12.11
CA ALA A 59 22.72 8.37 12.67
C ALA A 59 23.29 7.22 11.80
N ASP A 60 24.33 7.56 11.06
CA ASP A 60 25.23 6.67 10.33
C ASP A 60 24.75 6.15 8.95
N GLU A 61 24.88 7.01 7.91
CA GLU A 61 24.92 6.59 6.50
C GLU A 61 25.85 5.39 6.22
N ASN A 62 26.81 5.14 7.10
CA ASN A 62 27.82 4.10 6.92
C ASN A 62 27.41 2.71 7.45
N ASN A 63 26.27 2.60 8.17
CA ASN A 63 25.81 1.35 8.78
C ASN A 63 24.42 0.89 8.27
N ALA A 64 23.93 1.44 7.17
CA ALA A 64 22.65 1.02 6.61
C ALA A 64 22.76 -0.36 5.97
N ASN A 65 21.91 -1.31 6.40
CA ASN A 65 21.87 -2.67 5.86
C ASN A 65 21.34 -2.69 4.41
N ALA A 66 20.47 -1.76 4.07
CA ALA A 66 19.95 -1.59 2.71
C ALA A 66 19.61 -0.11 2.44
N LYS A 67 19.76 0.28 1.17
CA LYS A 67 19.31 1.57 0.65
C LYS A 67 17.99 1.39 -0.08
N ILE A 68 16.99 2.15 0.31
CA ILE A 68 15.67 2.19 -0.32
C ILE A 68 15.57 3.50 -1.09
N HIS A 69 15.22 3.45 -2.37
CA HIS A 69 15.01 4.65 -3.16
C HIS A 69 13.64 4.62 -3.84
N ILE A 70 12.86 5.68 -3.63
CA ILE A 70 11.53 5.85 -4.22
C ILE A 70 11.64 6.91 -5.31
N LYS A 71 11.28 6.51 -6.54
CA LYS A 71 11.48 7.30 -7.76
C LYS A 71 10.22 7.35 -8.60
N ASN A 72 10.19 8.33 -9.52
CA ASN A 72 9.19 8.40 -10.59
C ASN A 72 7.74 8.35 -10.06
N TYR A 73 7.48 9.03 -8.94
CA TYR A 73 6.14 9.12 -8.40
C TYR A 73 5.24 9.93 -9.33
N THR A 74 4.08 9.38 -9.62
CA THR A 74 3.02 10.08 -10.37
C THR A 74 1.67 9.82 -9.73
N LEU A 75 0.85 10.84 -9.64
CA LEU A 75 -0.54 10.76 -9.21
C LEU A 75 -1.42 11.31 -10.34
N ASN A 76 -2.22 10.44 -10.95
CA ASN A 76 -3.09 10.81 -12.06
C ASN A 76 -4.55 10.57 -11.69
N GLU A 77 -5.40 11.51 -12.09
CA GLU A 77 -6.84 11.44 -11.93
C GLU A 77 -7.49 11.28 -13.30
N TYR A 78 -8.46 10.38 -13.39
CA TYR A 78 -9.23 10.10 -14.60
C TYR A 78 -10.72 10.11 -14.29
N SER A 79 -11.50 10.72 -15.15
CA SER A 79 -12.96 10.61 -15.12
C SER A 79 -13.42 9.40 -15.90
N ILE A 80 -14.29 8.59 -15.30
CA ILE A 80 -14.86 7.38 -15.91
C ILE A 80 -16.30 7.70 -16.33
N TYR A 81 -16.56 7.54 -17.62
CA TYR A 81 -17.88 7.77 -18.21
C TYR A 81 -18.55 6.43 -18.53
N ALA A 82 -19.81 6.26 -18.14
CA ALA A 82 -20.59 5.07 -18.46
C ALA A 82 -21.49 5.33 -19.68
N GLY A 83 -21.15 4.69 -20.80
CA GLY A 83 -21.96 4.73 -22.03
C GLY A 83 -22.09 6.13 -22.66
N SER A 84 -23.27 6.47 -23.12
CA SER A 84 -23.59 7.76 -23.74
C SER A 84 -23.88 8.88 -22.75
N ALA A 85 -23.67 8.65 -21.45
CA ALA A 85 -23.87 9.67 -20.43
C ALA A 85 -22.83 10.78 -20.57
N LEU A 86 -23.29 12.03 -20.65
CA LEU A 86 -22.44 13.22 -20.70
C LEU A 86 -21.78 13.55 -19.35
N ARG A 87 -22.10 12.78 -18.30
CA ARG A 87 -21.59 13.02 -16.95
C ARG A 87 -20.65 11.90 -16.52
N SER A 88 -19.57 12.29 -15.88
CA SER A 88 -18.71 11.35 -15.17
C SER A 88 -19.46 10.79 -13.97
N LEU A 89 -19.64 9.47 -13.90
CA LEU A 89 -20.26 8.80 -12.75
C LEU A 89 -19.24 8.41 -11.70
N GLU A 90 -18.01 8.17 -12.12
CA GLU A 90 -16.92 7.74 -11.27
C GLU A 90 -15.62 8.48 -11.64
N GLY A 91 -14.75 8.63 -10.65
CA GLY A 91 -13.37 9.02 -10.85
C GLY A 91 -12.43 7.91 -10.40
N GLU A 92 -11.26 7.90 -11.01
CA GLU A 92 -10.17 6.99 -10.64
C GLU A 92 -8.91 7.80 -10.36
N ILE A 93 -8.31 7.59 -9.19
CA ILE A 93 -7.00 8.13 -8.84
C ILE A 93 -6.00 6.98 -8.88
N THR A 94 -4.98 7.15 -9.70
CA THR A 94 -3.90 6.16 -9.87
C THR A 94 -2.58 6.76 -9.43
N ALA A 95 -1.97 6.16 -8.41
CA ALA A 95 -0.58 6.43 -8.03
C ALA A 95 0.34 5.37 -8.64
N ARG A 96 1.49 5.81 -9.14
CA ARG A 96 2.56 4.92 -9.62
C ARG A 96 3.90 5.41 -9.09
N PHE A 97 4.76 4.48 -8.74
CA PHE A 97 6.13 4.79 -8.34
C PHE A 97 7.03 3.58 -8.56
N GLN A 98 8.32 3.82 -8.60
CA GLN A 98 9.35 2.80 -8.65
C GLN A 98 10.02 2.69 -7.29
N LEU A 99 10.07 1.46 -6.76
CA LEU A 99 10.80 1.11 -5.55
C LEU A 99 12.09 0.42 -5.95
N GLU A 100 13.22 0.95 -5.51
CA GLU A 100 14.53 0.33 -5.61
C GLU A 100 15.04 0.00 -4.23
N ILE A 101 15.44 -1.25 -3.99
CA ILE A 101 16.06 -1.71 -2.76
C ILE A 101 17.44 -2.26 -3.12
N LYS A 102 18.49 -1.70 -2.51
CA LYS A 102 19.87 -2.05 -2.81
C LYS A 102 20.63 -2.42 -1.54
N THR A 103 21.27 -3.59 -1.57
CA THR A 103 22.26 -4.00 -0.58
C THR A 103 23.65 -4.09 -1.24
N SER A 104 24.68 -4.49 -0.50
CA SER A 104 26.01 -4.79 -1.05
C SER A 104 25.98 -5.92 -2.09
N GLU A 105 25.04 -6.86 -1.99
CA GLU A 105 25.02 -8.10 -2.77
C GLU A 105 23.99 -8.08 -3.91
N LYS A 106 22.85 -7.45 -3.71
CA LYS A 106 21.72 -7.48 -4.67
C LYS A 106 21.01 -6.14 -4.81
N THR A 107 20.42 -5.92 -5.99
CA THR A 107 19.55 -4.78 -6.26
C THR A 107 18.19 -5.31 -6.72
N TYR A 108 17.14 -4.79 -6.13
CA TYR A 108 15.76 -5.13 -6.46
C TYR A 108 15.03 -3.87 -6.94
N ASN A 109 14.31 -3.98 -8.05
CA ASN A 109 13.52 -2.89 -8.62
C ASN A 109 12.10 -3.37 -8.87
N LYS A 110 11.12 -2.58 -8.43
CA LYS A 110 9.70 -2.87 -8.64
C LYS A 110 8.91 -1.63 -8.99
N ASN A 111 8.08 -1.72 -10.03
CA ASN A 111 7.09 -0.71 -10.33
C ASN A 111 5.79 -1.06 -9.60
N ILE A 112 5.29 -0.13 -8.79
CA ILE A 112 4.09 -0.30 -7.99
C ILE A 112 3.03 0.64 -8.54
N LYS A 113 1.80 0.11 -8.67
CA LYS A 113 0.60 0.85 -9.09
C LYS A 113 -0.50 0.64 -8.06
N ILE A 114 -1.05 1.74 -7.57
CA ILE A 114 -2.21 1.76 -6.65
C ILE A 114 -3.34 2.50 -7.35
N VAL A 115 -4.53 1.90 -7.32
CA VAL A 115 -5.72 2.46 -7.97
C VAL A 115 -6.84 2.57 -6.94
N LYS A 116 -7.45 3.73 -6.86
CA LYS A 116 -8.65 3.98 -6.06
C LYS A 116 -9.72 4.62 -6.91
N ARG A 117 -10.97 4.14 -6.76
CA ARG A 117 -12.14 4.70 -7.43
C ARG A 117 -13.04 5.40 -6.44
N TYR A 118 -13.73 6.40 -6.92
CA TYR A 118 -14.71 7.16 -6.16
C TYR A 118 -15.91 7.54 -7.02
N LYS A 119 -17.04 7.78 -6.38
CA LYS A 119 -18.22 8.33 -7.08
C LYS A 119 -18.01 9.83 -7.29
N SER A 120 -18.10 10.27 -8.51
CA SER A 120 -18.07 11.69 -8.82
C SER A 120 -19.37 12.37 -8.33
N ASN A 121 -19.23 13.54 -7.74
CA ASN A 121 -20.37 14.33 -7.27
C ASN A 121 -20.30 15.76 -7.83
N GLU A 122 -20.67 15.91 -9.09
CA GLU A 122 -20.66 17.20 -9.79
C GLU A 122 -21.53 18.25 -9.12
N LEU A 123 -22.55 17.83 -8.34
CA LEU A 123 -23.47 18.74 -7.66
C LEU A 123 -22.88 19.33 -6.37
N ASN A 124 -21.84 18.71 -5.81
CA ASN A 124 -21.17 19.17 -4.61
C ASN A 124 -19.64 19.11 -4.75
N PRO A 125 -19.02 20.10 -5.41
CA PRO A 125 -17.56 20.12 -5.64
C PRO A 125 -16.73 20.12 -4.35
N PHE A 126 -17.25 20.68 -3.26
CA PHE A 126 -16.53 20.68 -1.97
C PHE A 126 -16.45 19.29 -1.38
N ALA A 127 -17.57 18.55 -1.38
CA ALA A 127 -17.58 17.16 -0.91
C ALA A 127 -16.67 16.28 -1.78
N GLU A 128 -16.65 16.50 -3.09
CA GLU A 128 -15.75 15.79 -3.99
C GLU A 128 -14.28 16.07 -3.68
N LYS A 129 -13.93 17.33 -3.45
CA LYS A 129 -12.56 17.71 -3.07
C LYS A 129 -12.10 17.04 -1.78
N GLU A 130 -12.94 17.05 -0.74
CA GLU A 130 -12.61 16.40 0.55
C GLU A 130 -12.48 14.88 0.41
N MET A 131 -13.35 14.27 -0.41
CA MET A 131 -13.27 12.85 -0.72
C MET A 131 -11.97 12.49 -1.46
N LYS A 132 -11.56 13.28 -2.46
CA LYS A 132 -10.28 13.09 -3.17
C LYS A 132 -9.10 13.17 -2.23
N LYS A 133 -9.09 14.14 -1.31
CA LYS A 133 -8.07 14.27 -0.28
C LYS A 133 -8.00 13.02 0.63
N THR A 134 -9.14 12.52 1.07
CA THR A 134 -9.22 11.29 1.87
C THR A 134 -8.68 10.08 1.09
N ILE A 135 -8.97 10.00 -0.21
CA ILE A 135 -8.46 8.95 -1.08
C ILE A 135 -6.95 9.05 -1.23
N GLU A 136 -6.41 10.24 -1.41
CA GLU A 136 -4.96 10.47 -1.48
C GLU A 136 -4.27 10.04 -0.19
N GLU A 137 -4.82 10.36 0.97
CA GLU A 137 -4.32 9.89 2.27
C GLU A 137 -4.35 8.37 2.39
N ASN A 138 -5.38 7.71 1.87
CA ASN A 138 -5.47 6.25 1.83
C ASN A 138 -4.46 5.63 0.85
N ILE A 139 -4.20 6.29 -0.28
CA ILE A 139 -3.14 5.90 -1.22
C ILE A 139 -1.78 5.95 -0.51
N TYR A 140 -1.49 7.01 0.24
CA TYR A 140 -0.24 7.13 1.00
C TYR A 140 -0.06 6.00 2.04
N LYS A 141 -1.13 5.62 2.74
CA LYS A 141 -1.09 4.46 3.66
C LYS A 141 -0.78 3.17 2.90
N GLU A 142 -1.44 2.95 1.77
CA GLU A 142 -1.22 1.75 0.97
C GLU A 142 0.19 1.71 0.35
N ILE A 143 0.77 2.86 -0.01
CA ILE A 143 2.18 2.95 -0.43
C ILE A 143 3.10 2.46 0.67
N LEU A 144 2.89 2.92 1.91
CA LEU A 144 3.66 2.48 3.08
C LEU A 144 3.56 0.97 3.28
N ASP A 145 2.34 0.42 3.24
CA ASP A 145 2.10 -1.01 3.39
C ASP A 145 2.77 -1.84 2.27
N GLN A 146 2.78 -1.31 1.04
CA GLN A 146 3.45 -1.96 -0.08
C GLN A 146 4.98 -1.95 0.11
N ILE A 147 5.56 -0.82 0.52
CA ILE A 147 7.01 -0.73 0.78
C ILE A 147 7.42 -1.73 1.87
N ILE A 148 6.68 -1.79 2.96
CA ILE A 148 6.95 -2.73 4.05
C ILE A 148 6.87 -4.19 3.56
N ARG A 149 5.85 -4.54 2.78
CA ARG A 149 5.72 -5.89 2.22
C ARG A 149 6.89 -6.26 1.31
N GLU A 150 7.32 -5.32 0.45
CA GLU A 150 8.46 -5.57 -0.44
C GLU A 150 9.78 -5.73 0.31
N LEU A 151 9.96 -5.00 1.41
CA LEU A 151 11.12 -5.14 2.28
C LEU A 151 11.16 -6.53 2.94
N ILE A 152 10.03 -6.98 3.49
CA ILE A 152 9.94 -8.32 4.09
C ILE A 152 10.27 -9.40 3.05
N LEU A 153 9.72 -9.28 1.83
CA LEU A 153 9.98 -10.23 0.75
C LEU A 153 11.44 -10.19 0.26
N PHE A 154 12.08 -9.04 0.37
CA PHE A 154 13.48 -8.87 -0.02
C PHE A 154 14.46 -9.48 0.99
N GLU A 155 14.09 -9.46 2.28
CA GLU A 155 14.90 -10.01 3.39
C GLU A 155 14.76 -11.55 3.52
N MET A 156 13.69 -12.14 2.97
CA MET A 156 13.49 -13.61 2.93
C MET A 156 14.38 -14.28 1.88
#